data_8f97b9c0e9f1056a6d4f2d6e12bb575a
#
_entry.id   8f97b9c0e9f1056a6d4f2d6e12bb575a
#
_cell.length_a   1.000
_cell.length_b   1.000
_cell.length_c   1.000
_cell.angle_alpha   90.00
_cell.angle_beta   90.00
_cell.angle_gamma   90.00
#
_symmetry.space_group_name_H-M   'P 1'
#
loop_
_entity.id
_entity.type
_entity.pdbx_description
1 polymer ?
#
loop_
_entity_poly.entity_id
_entity_poly.type
_entity_poly.pdbx_seq_one_letter_code
_entity_poly.pdbx_strand_id
1 'polypeptide(L)'
;LKGVLPKDFGRAGLDKQRLGQIINLVSDIAFNSPLPAGEGPGVRADRAKDTLGRVYEYFLARFASAEGKSGGQFYTPSRVVRVLVEMLAPYKGRVYDPCYGSGGMFVSSEKFIEAHSGRIGDISIYGQESNYTTWRLAKMNLAIRGIDAQIAHGDTFHRDAHPDLKADYVLANPPFNDSDWRGELLKDDKRWVYGAPPAGNANFAWVQHFIHHLAPTGLAGFVLANGSMSSNQSGEGEIRKAIIEADLVDCMVALPGQLFYSTQIPVCLWFLRRDKRHLPSPGGRGVGGEVRDRRGETLFIDARKLGTLVDRTHRELSDADLARIAGAYHAWRGDKGAGAYTDVPGFC
;
A
#
# COMPACT_ATOMS: atom_id res chain seq x y z
N LEU A 1 -3.62 23.27 1.83
CA LEU A 1 -4.56 22.87 2.90
C LEU A 1 -5.83 23.74 2.98
N LYS A 2 -6.02 24.72 2.06
CA LYS A 2 -7.24 25.53 2.00
C LYS A 2 -8.45 24.62 1.76
N GLY A 3 -9.45 24.67 2.68
CA GLY A 3 -10.64 23.80 2.65
C GLY A 3 -10.49 22.41 3.27
N VAL A 4 -9.27 21.99 3.63
CA VAL A 4 -9.00 20.69 4.28
C VAL A 4 -9.07 20.81 5.80
N LEU A 5 -8.52 21.88 6.37
CA LEU A 5 -8.59 22.11 7.82
C LEU A 5 -9.97 22.63 8.23
N PRO A 6 -10.55 22.16 9.34
CA PRO A 6 -11.76 22.71 9.89
C PRO A 6 -11.52 24.17 10.28
N LYS A 7 -12.49 25.05 9.99
CA LYS A 7 -12.41 26.47 10.36
C LYS A 7 -12.89 26.73 11.81
N ASP A 8 -13.45 25.73 12.44
CA ASP A 8 -14.06 25.86 13.76
C ASP A 8 -13.39 24.91 14.75
N PHE A 9 -12.39 25.43 15.46
CA PHE A 9 -11.72 24.76 16.58
C PHE A 9 -12.42 25.00 17.93
N GLY A 10 -13.49 25.82 17.93
CA GLY A 10 -14.23 26.22 19.12
C GLY A 10 -15.46 25.38 19.44
N ARG A 11 -15.62 24.19 18.85
CA ARG A 11 -16.78 23.33 19.13
C ARG A 11 -16.86 22.94 20.59
N ALA A 12 -18.06 23.08 21.17
CA ALA A 12 -18.39 22.84 22.56
C ALA A 12 -18.11 21.40 23.07
N GLY A 13 -17.74 20.46 22.19
CA GLY A 13 -17.44 19.07 22.52
C GLY A 13 -15.94 18.74 22.59
N LEU A 14 -15.04 19.67 22.30
CA LEU A 14 -13.61 19.46 22.44
C LEU A 14 -13.18 19.71 23.88
N ASP A 15 -12.62 18.67 24.52
CA ASP A 15 -11.99 18.81 25.83
C ASP A 15 -10.76 19.72 25.72
N LYS A 16 -10.93 20.96 26.15
CA LYS A 16 -9.90 22.02 26.07
C LYS A 16 -8.65 21.66 26.85
N GLN A 17 -8.78 20.85 27.91
CA GLN A 17 -7.66 20.43 28.74
C GLN A 17 -6.80 19.39 28.01
N ARG A 18 -7.44 18.41 27.35
CA ARG A 18 -6.76 17.43 26.50
C ARG A 18 -6.16 18.09 25.26
N LEU A 19 -6.85 19.06 24.65
CA LEU A 19 -6.28 19.82 23.52
C LEU A 19 -5.03 20.59 23.96
N GLY A 20 -5.05 21.22 25.14
CA GLY A 20 -3.89 21.90 25.74
C GLY A 20 -2.74 20.94 26.00
N GLN A 21 -3.00 19.73 26.53
CA GLN A 21 -1.97 18.69 26.73
C GLN A 21 -1.34 18.23 25.41
N ILE A 22 -2.14 18.09 24.35
CA ILE A 22 -1.64 17.72 23.01
C ILE A 22 -0.78 18.86 22.46
N ILE A 23 -1.21 20.12 22.57
CA ILE A 23 -0.43 21.27 22.11
C ILE A 23 0.89 21.35 22.85
N ASN A 24 0.89 21.16 24.17
CA ASN A 24 2.12 21.16 24.97
C ASN A 24 3.02 20.00 24.58
N LEU A 25 2.49 18.78 24.41
CA LEU A 25 3.26 17.61 23.98
C LEU A 25 3.92 17.83 22.63
N VAL A 26 3.21 18.45 21.66
CA VAL A 26 3.76 18.77 20.34
C VAL A 26 4.79 19.92 20.45
N SER A 27 4.58 20.88 21.35
CA SER A 27 5.50 22.01 21.57
C SER A 27 6.78 21.56 22.30
N ASP A 28 6.67 20.58 23.17
CA ASP A 28 7.80 19.99 23.90
C ASP A 28 8.65 19.04 23.04
N ILE A 29 8.13 18.61 21.88
CA ILE A 29 8.96 17.97 20.86
C ILE A 29 9.95 19.03 20.38
N ALA A 30 11.22 18.86 20.78
CA ALA A 30 12.27 19.86 20.61
C ALA A 30 12.62 20.09 19.13
N PHE A 31 11.75 20.82 18.41
CA PHE A 31 12.04 21.34 17.07
C PHE A 31 13.27 22.28 17.05
N ASN A 32 13.68 22.74 18.23
CA ASN A 32 14.76 23.70 18.47
C ASN A 32 15.99 23.12 19.15
N SER A 33 16.10 21.79 19.28
CA SER A 33 17.33 21.18 19.83
C SER A 33 18.54 21.63 19.02
N PRO A 34 19.65 22.07 19.67
CA PRO A 34 20.86 22.45 18.96
C PRO A 34 21.35 21.26 18.14
N LEU A 35 21.75 21.53 16.89
CA LEU A 35 22.36 20.53 16.02
C LEU A 35 23.70 20.11 16.61
N PRO A 36 24.10 18.84 16.49
CA PRO A 36 25.48 18.45 16.69
C PRO A 36 26.39 19.34 15.82
N ALA A 37 27.57 19.67 16.31
CA ALA A 37 28.50 20.52 15.60
C ALA A 37 28.82 19.95 14.22
N GLY A 38 28.52 20.72 13.16
CA GLY A 38 28.77 20.33 11.75
C GLY A 38 27.51 20.03 10.90
N GLU A 39 26.30 20.03 11.46
CA GLU A 39 25.07 19.83 10.69
C GLU A 39 24.46 21.17 10.22
N GLY A 40 24.12 21.25 8.91
CA GLY A 40 23.54 22.44 8.29
C GLY A 40 22.03 22.60 8.51
N PRO A 41 21.42 23.76 8.14
CA PRO A 41 19.99 24.03 8.31
C PRO A 41 19.05 23.04 7.62
N GLY A 42 19.47 22.42 6.51
CA GLY A 42 18.68 21.42 5.77
C GLY A 42 18.41 20.15 6.58
N VAL A 43 19.43 19.65 7.29
CA VAL A 43 19.31 18.45 8.16
C VAL A 43 18.31 18.68 9.30
N ARG A 44 18.24 19.91 9.83
CA ARG A 44 17.28 20.31 10.87
C ARG A 44 15.83 20.27 10.35
N ALA A 45 15.60 20.76 9.14
CA ALA A 45 14.26 20.74 8.54
C ALA A 45 13.79 19.31 8.27
N ASP A 46 14.65 18.42 7.82
CA ASP A 46 14.32 17.03 7.54
C ASP A 46 14.06 16.22 8.83
N ARG A 47 14.85 16.42 9.88
CA ARG A 47 14.57 15.82 11.22
C ARG A 47 13.25 16.30 11.81
N ALA A 48 12.91 17.59 11.66
CA ALA A 48 11.65 18.13 12.14
C ALA A 48 10.46 17.53 11.38
N LYS A 49 10.57 17.37 10.04
CA LYS A 49 9.56 16.70 9.22
C LYS A 49 9.36 15.23 9.63
N ASP A 50 10.44 14.48 9.84
CA ASP A 50 10.37 13.08 10.25
C ASP A 50 9.75 12.95 11.66
N THR A 51 10.10 13.82 12.60
CA THR A 51 9.52 13.83 13.93
C THR A 51 8.03 14.14 13.91
N LEU A 52 7.61 15.17 13.17
CA LEU A 52 6.20 15.52 13.01
C LEU A 52 5.42 14.41 12.30
N GLY A 53 6.04 13.77 11.31
CA GLY A 53 5.49 12.62 10.61
C GLY A 53 5.24 11.43 11.54
N ARG A 54 6.18 11.10 12.43
CA ARG A 54 6.03 10.02 13.41
C ARG A 54 4.95 10.32 14.44
N VAL A 55 4.88 11.54 14.92
CA VAL A 55 3.79 11.99 15.81
C VAL A 55 2.44 11.84 15.13
N TYR A 56 2.34 12.22 13.86
CA TYR A 56 1.11 12.07 13.08
C TYR A 56 0.72 10.60 12.89
N GLU A 57 1.66 9.71 12.57
CA GLU A 57 1.43 8.25 12.49
C GLU A 57 0.94 7.67 13.82
N TYR A 58 1.52 8.10 14.93
CA TYR A 58 1.07 7.69 16.26
C TYR A 58 -0.40 8.09 16.52
N PHE A 59 -0.78 9.33 16.18
CA PHE A 59 -2.16 9.77 16.28
C PHE A 59 -3.10 9.01 15.38
N LEU A 60 -2.72 8.75 14.13
CA LEU A 60 -3.52 7.94 13.20
C LEU A 60 -3.76 6.53 13.75
N ALA A 61 -2.73 5.88 14.27
CA ALA A 61 -2.85 4.54 14.87
C ALA A 61 -3.78 4.55 16.09
N ARG A 62 -3.67 5.56 16.97
CA ARG A 62 -4.57 5.73 18.13
C ARG A 62 -6.00 6.06 17.72
N PHE A 63 -6.18 6.88 16.70
CA PHE A 63 -7.50 7.21 16.16
C PHE A 63 -8.18 5.98 15.55
N ALA A 64 -7.46 5.20 14.74
CA ALA A 64 -7.94 3.95 14.19
C ALA A 64 -8.33 2.94 15.28
N SER A 65 -7.54 2.85 16.37
CA SER A 65 -7.86 1.98 17.51
C SER A 65 -9.09 2.45 18.29
N ALA A 66 -9.34 3.75 18.37
CA ALA A 66 -10.46 4.34 19.12
C ALA A 66 -11.80 4.25 18.37
N GLU A 67 -11.80 4.31 17.04
CA GLU A 67 -12.99 4.18 16.20
C GLU A 67 -13.49 2.73 16.05
N GLY A 68 -12.77 1.76 16.58
CA GLY A 68 -13.16 0.34 16.59
C GLY A 68 -13.15 -0.29 15.19
N LYS A 69 -14.06 -1.28 14.95
CA LYS A 69 -14.09 -2.06 13.71
C LYS A 69 -14.26 -1.22 12.43
N SER A 70 -14.91 -0.08 12.52
CA SER A 70 -15.14 0.82 11.36
C SER A 70 -13.91 1.68 11.03
N GLY A 71 -13.10 2.05 12.01
CA GLY A 71 -11.92 2.92 11.80
C GLY A 71 -10.66 2.16 11.44
N GLY A 72 -10.55 0.89 11.84
CA GLY A 72 -9.39 0.04 11.56
C GLY A 72 -9.21 -0.35 10.09
N GLN A 73 -10.23 -0.19 9.25
CA GLN A 73 -10.15 -0.45 7.81
C GLN A 73 -9.24 0.55 7.08
N PHE A 74 -8.96 1.72 7.66
CA PHE A 74 -8.19 2.80 7.04
C PHE A 74 -6.68 2.75 7.31
N TYR A 75 -6.22 1.81 8.13
CA TYR A 75 -4.82 1.71 8.50
C TYR A 75 -4.21 0.35 8.14
N THR A 76 -3.33 0.35 7.16
CA THR A 76 -2.52 -0.82 6.82
C THR A 76 -1.29 -0.87 7.72
N PRO A 77 -0.99 -1.99 8.40
CA PRO A 77 0.19 -2.11 9.23
C PRO A 77 1.48 -1.78 8.46
N SER A 78 2.33 -0.97 9.05
CA SER A 78 3.54 -0.46 8.38
C SER A 78 4.46 -1.58 7.87
N ARG A 79 4.51 -2.72 8.55
CA ARG A 79 5.30 -3.89 8.11
C ARG A 79 4.73 -4.54 6.85
N VAL A 80 3.40 -4.62 6.72
CA VAL A 80 2.75 -5.12 5.49
C VAL A 80 2.98 -4.16 4.33
N VAL A 81 2.86 -2.86 4.58
CA VAL A 81 3.17 -1.82 3.58
C VAL A 81 4.61 -1.94 3.10
N ARG A 82 5.57 -2.13 4.03
CA ARG A 82 6.99 -2.30 3.67
C ARG A 82 7.23 -3.53 2.82
N VAL A 83 6.59 -4.68 3.10
CA VAL A 83 6.70 -5.87 2.23
C VAL A 83 6.27 -5.52 0.81
N LEU A 84 5.10 -4.87 0.63
CA LEU A 84 4.62 -4.46 -0.69
C LEU A 84 5.60 -3.52 -1.41
N VAL A 85 6.07 -2.50 -0.71
CA VAL A 85 6.96 -1.48 -1.29
C VAL A 85 8.34 -2.07 -1.61
N GLU A 86 8.92 -2.87 -0.72
CA GLU A 86 10.21 -3.55 -0.96
C GLU A 86 10.12 -4.50 -2.16
N MET A 87 9.04 -5.28 -2.29
CA MET A 87 8.86 -6.19 -3.42
C MET A 87 8.60 -5.46 -4.75
N LEU A 88 7.82 -4.38 -4.75
CA LEU A 88 7.53 -3.60 -5.96
C LEU A 88 8.69 -2.70 -6.38
N ALA A 89 9.45 -2.20 -5.41
CA ALA A 89 10.61 -1.33 -5.61
C ALA A 89 10.31 -0.13 -6.54
N PRO A 90 9.39 0.79 -6.15
CA PRO A 90 8.92 1.88 -7.00
C PRO A 90 9.94 3.03 -7.06
N TYR A 91 11.04 2.86 -7.79
CA TYR A 91 12.10 3.85 -7.88
C TYR A 91 11.71 5.11 -8.67
N LYS A 92 10.84 4.99 -9.66
CA LYS A 92 10.45 6.09 -10.54
C LYS A 92 9.17 5.75 -11.30
N GLY A 93 8.31 6.75 -11.54
CA GLY A 93 7.11 6.59 -12.35
C GLY A 93 5.83 6.94 -11.60
N ARG A 94 4.70 6.49 -12.10
CA ARG A 94 3.37 6.78 -11.56
C ARG A 94 2.96 5.69 -10.58
N VAL A 95 2.71 6.09 -9.34
CA VAL A 95 2.21 5.23 -8.26
C VAL A 95 0.74 5.54 -8.02
N TYR A 96 -0.11 4.53 -8.02
CA TYR A 96 -1.56 4.67 -7.88
C TYR A 96 -2.10 3.79 -6.76
N ASP A 97 -2.96 4.39 -5.93
CA ASP A 97 -3.75 3.69 -4.91
C ASP A 97 -5.20 4.19 -4.95
N PRO A 98 -6.15 3.42 -5.50
CA PRO A 98 -7.55 3.82 -5.62
C PRO A 98 -8.38 3.71 -4.33
N CYS A 99 -7.76 3.28 -3.22
CA CYS A 99 -8.36 3.14 -1.89
C CYS A 99 -7.34 3.48 -0.80
N TYR A 100 -6.62 4.59 -0.98
CA TYR A 100 -5.37 4.89 -0.27
C TYR A 100 -5.47 5.10 1.24
N GLY A 101 -6.67 5.17 1.80
CA GLY A 101 -6.84 5.35 3.23
C GLY A 101 -6.15 6.61 3.75
N SER A 102 -5.32 6.47 4.77
CA SER A 102 -4.53 7.57 5.36
C SER A 102 -3.27 7.95 4.58
N GLY A 103 -2.99 7.33 3.43
CA GLY A 103 -1.82 7.60 2.59
C GLY A 103 -0.53 6.89 3.03
N GLY A 104 -0.63 5.84 3.85
CA GLY A 104 0.53 5.11 4.37
C GLY A 104 1.39 4.45 3.28
N MET A 105 0.76 3.94 2.20
CA MET A 105 1.46 3.36 1.05
C MET A 105 2.34 4.41 0.35
N PHE A 106 1.81 5.62 0.16
CA PHE A 106 2.54 6.73 -0.49
C PHE A 106 3.74 7.18 0.33
N VAL A 107 3.54 7.35 1.65
CA VAL A 107 4.63 7.70 2.58
C VAL A 107 5.74 6.65 2.56
N SER A 108 5.38 5.37 2.54
CA SER A 108 6.35 4.28 2.51
C SER A 108 7.08 4.20 1.16
N SER A 109 6.41 4.52 0.05
CA SER A 109 7.04 4.57 -1.27
C SER A 109 8.09 5.69 -1.35
N GLU A 110 7.79 6.87 -0.82
CA GLU A 110 8.77 7.97 -0.75
C GLU A 110 9.96 7.63 0.17
N LYS A 111 9.70 7.04 1.35
CA LYS A 111 10.77 6.57 2.25
C LYS A 111 11.66 5.51 1.58
N PHE A 112 11.08 4.62 0.77
CA PHE A 112 11.84 3.64 0.00
C PHE A 112 12.80 4.32 -0.99
N ILE A 113 12.32 5.34 -1.72
CA ILE A 113 13.13 6.11 -2.67
C ILE A 113 14.29 6.81 -1.97
N GLU A 114 14.02 7.49 -0.84
CA GLU A 114 15.04 8.15 -0.04
C GLU A 114 16.11 7.17 0.44
N ALA A 115 15.70 6.00 0.96
CA ALA A 115 16.62 4.96 1.44
C ALA A 115 17.51 4.38 0.33
N HIS A 116 17.08 4.44 -0.94
CA HIS A 116 17.81 3.93 -2.10
C HIS A 116 18.45 5.03 -2.95
N SER A 117 18.75 6.18 -2.34
CA SER A 117 19.44 7.31 -2.99
C SER A 117 18.68 7.95 -4.16
N GLY A 118 17.35 7.80 -4.20
CA GLY A 118 16.45 8.54 -5.08
C GLY A 118 16.14 9.93 -4.53
N ARG A 119 15.32 10.69 -5.27
CA ARG A 119 14.88 12.03 -4.87
C ARG A 119 13.39 12.01 -4.58
N ILE A 120 12.95 12.75 -3.58
CA ILE A 120 11.53 13.06 -3.38
C ILE A 120 10.98 13.66 -4.68
N GLY A 121 9.88 13.08 -5.21
CA GLY A 121 9.31 13.48 -6.50
C GLY A 121 9.80 12.67 -7.70
N ASP A 122 10.66 11.67 -7.53
CA ASP A 122 10.96 10.70 -8.59
C ASP A 122 9.73 9.86 -8.96
N ILE A 123 8.75 9.76 -8.05
CA ILE A 123 7.43 9.20 -8.31
C ILE A 123 6.36 10.29 -8.40
N SER A 124 5.35 10.04 -9.23
CA SER A 124 4.13 10.85 -9.30
C SER A 124 2.99 10.06 -8.67
N ILE A 125 2.40 10.61 -7.61
CA ILE A 125 1.43 9.92 -6.77
C ILE A 125 0.01 10.28 -7.19
N TYR A 126 -0.82 9.26 -7.39
CA TYR A 126 -2.24 9.36 -7.71
C TYR A 126 -3.05 8.51 -6.74
N GLY A 127 -4.22 8.99 -6.35
CA GLY A 127 -5.07 8.18 -5.47
C GLY A 127 -6.50 8.67 -5.37
N GLN A 128 -7.36 7.78 -4.85
CA GLN A 128 -8.76 8.09 -4.59
C GLN A 128 -9.20 7.47 -3.27
N GLU A 129 -10.02 8.19 -2.51
CA GLU A 129 -10.55 7.74 -1.22
C GLU A 129 -12.02 8.15 -1.09
N SER A 130 -12.87 7.19 -0.76
CA SER A 130 -14.32 7.39 -0.65
C SER A 130 -14.72 8.11 0.64
N ASN A 131 -13.99 7.89 1.73
CA ASN A 131 -14.28 8.52 3.01
C ASN A 131 -13.67 9.93 3.08
N TYR A 132 -14.54 10.94 3.25
CA TYR A 132 -14.13 12.35 3.27
C TYR A 132 -13.16 12.67 4.42
N THR A 133 -13.37 12.11 5.60
CA THR A 133 -12.48 12.33 6.75
C THR A 133 -11.12 11.73 6.50
N THR A 134 -11.07 10.50 6.01
CA THR A 134 -9.84 9.79 5.68
C THR A 134 -9.06 10.49 4.57
N TRP A 135 -9.74 10.96 3.52
CA TRP A 135 -9.15 11.79 2.47
C TRP A 135 -8.47 13.05 3.03
N ARG A 136 -9.11 13.74 4.00
CA ARG A 136 -8.52 14.92 4.66
C ARG A 136 -7.30 14.56 5.48
N LEU A 137 -7.37 13.45 6.24
CA LEU A 137 -6.24 12.96 7.01
C LEU A 137 -5.05 12.63 6.11
N ALA A 138 -5.28 11.97 4.97
CA ALA A 138 -4.21 11.70 4.01
C ALA A 138 -3.60 12.98 3.42
N LYS A 139 -4.43 13.98 3.06
CA LYS A 139 -3.91 15.29 2.60
C LYS A 139 -3.02 15.96 3.65
N MET A 140 -3.38 15.88 4.91
CA MET A 140 -2.56 16.40 6.00
C MET A 140 -1.26 15.59 6.14
N ASN A 141 -1.35 14.25 6.07
CA ASN A 141 -0.22 13.35 6.17
C ASN A 141 0.85 13.66 5.10
N LEU A 142 0.42 13.78 3.84
CA LEU A 142 1.30 14.08 2.71
C LEU A 142 1.87 15.49 2.79
N ALA A 143 1.04 16.49 3.15
CA ALA A 143 1.48 17.88 3.27
C ALA A 143 2.55 18.09 4.37
N ILE A 144 2.44 17.42 5.52
CA ILE A 144 3.42 17.46 6.61
C ILE A 144 4.79 16.96 6.13
N ARG A 145 4.81 16.01 5.20
CA ARG A 145 6.02 15.40 4.65
C ARG A 145 6.52 16.09 3.38
N GLY A 146 5.77 17.08 2.87
CA GLY A 146 6.11 17.76 1.61
C GLY A 146 5.95 16.87 0.38
N ILE A 147 5.13 15.82 0.48
CA ILE A 147 4.82 14.91 -0.63
C ILE A 147 3.70 15.51 -1.47
N ASP A 148 3.98 15.76 -2.75
CA ASP A 148 2.97 16.19 -3.71
C ASP A 148 2.23 14.98 -4.29
N ALA A 149 0.88 15.05 -4.31
CA ALA A 149 0.06 13.96 -4.77
C ALA A 149 -1.29 14.44 -5.34
N GLN A 150 -1.70 13.81 -6.42
CA GLN A 150 -3.00 14.03 -7.06
C GLN A 150 -4.03 13.08 -6.44
N ILE A 151 -4.55 13.44 -5.26
CA ILE A 151 -5.50 12.62 -4.52
C ILE A 151 -6.90 13.21 -4.55
N ALA A 152 -7.87 12.40 -4.97
CA ALA A 152 -9.27 12.76 -5.13
C ALA A 152 -10.14 12.16 -4.01
N HIS A 153 -11.30 12.81 -3.76
CA HIS A 153 -12.36 12.27 -2.92
C HIS A 153 -13.49 11.73 -3.80
N GLY A 154 -13.93 10.51 -3.55
CA GLY A 154 -15.07 9.89 -4.22
C GLY A 154 -14.99 8.37 -4.30
N ASP A 155 -16.10 7.77 -4.67
CA ASP A 155 -16.22 6.33 -4.90
C ASP A 155 -15.47 5.94 -6.19
N THR A 156 -14.48 5.09 -6.07
CA THR A 156 -13.59 4.66 -7.15
C THR A 156 -14.32 3.85 -8.24
N PHE A 157 -15.33 3.07 -7.86
CA PHE A 157 -16.05 2.25 -8.82
C PHE A 157 -17.03 3.07 -9.67
N HIS A 158 -17.80 3.98 -9.02
CA HIS A 158 -18.87 4.74 -9.66
C HIS A 158 -18.42 6.10 -10.20
N ARG A 159 -17.27 6.60 -9.72
CA ARG A 159 -16.73 7.89 -10.12
C ARG A 159 -15.20 7.87 -10.09
N ASP A 160 -14.61 7.17 -11.01
CA ASP A 160 -13.17 7.13 -11.18
C ASP A 160 -12.62 8.53 -11.50
N ALA A 161 -11.79 9.06 -10.61
CA ALA A 161 -11.21 10.39 -10.74
C ALA A 161 -9.97 10.41 -11.65
N HIS A 162 -9.44 9.24 -12.03
CA HIS A 162 -8.23 9.09 -12.83
C HIS A 162 -8.45 8.16 -14.04
N PRO A 163 -9.53 8.28 -14.83
CA PRO A 163 -9.98 7.27 -15.79
C PRO A 163 -8.96 6.93 -16.89
N ASP A 164 -8.07 7.85 -17.23
CA ASP A 164 -7.05 7.70 -18.26
C ASP A 164 -5.67 7.33 -17.70
N LEU A 165 -5.55 7.25 -16.38
CA LEU A 165 -4.28 6.91 -15.73
C LEU A 165 -3.84 5.49 -16.11
N LYS A 166 -2.60 5.36 -16.56
CA LYS A 166 -1.87 4.09 -16.67
C LYS A 166 -0.66 4.16 -15.73
N ALA A 167 -0.80 3.50 -14.59
CA ALA A 167 0.18 3.51 -13.52
C ALA A 167 1.31 2.52 -13.78
N ASP A 168 2.52 2.92 -13.45
CA ASP A 168 3.69 2.05 -13.47
C ASP A 168 3.67 1.11 -12.27
N TYR A 169 3.12 1.59 -11.14
CA TYR A 169 2.89 0.82 -9.92
C TYR A 169 1.50 1.05 -9.37
N VAL A 170 0.81 -0.03 -8.98
CA VAL A 170 -0.40 0.02 -8.15
C VAL A 170 -0.06 -0.60 -6.80
N LEU A 171 -0.26 0.14 -5.72
CA LEU A 171 -0.11 -0.35 -4.34
C LEU A 171 -1.42 -0.11 -3.59
N ALA A 172 -2.07 -1.16 -3.12
CA ALA A 172 -3.38 -1.00 -2.51
C ALA A 172 -3.67 -2.00 -1.38
N ASN A 173 -4.49 -1.55 -0.43
CA ASN A 173 -5.15 -2.40 0.55
C ASN A 173 -6.65 -2.11 0.52
N PRO A 174 -7.40 -2.71 -0.42
CA PRO A 174 -8.83 -2.47 -0.57
C PRO A 174 -9.62 -3.03 0.62
N PRO A 175 -10.84 -2.55 0.87
CA PRO A 175 -11.76 -3.15 1.83
C PRO A 175 -12.00 -4.62 1.48
N PHE A 176 -11.82 -5.53 2.48
CA PHE A 176 -12.01 -6.96 2.25
C PHE A 176 -13.49 -7.32 2.23
N ASN A 177 -13.90 -8.09 1.23
CA ASN A 177 -15.25 -8.65 1.11
C ASN A 177 -16.36 -7.58 1.22
N ASP A 178 -16.14 -6.41 0.65
CA ASP A 178 -17.14 -5.34 0.62
C ASP A 178 -18.36 -5.78 -0.18
N SER A 179 -19.53 -5.82 0.48
CA SER A 179 -20.81 -6.21 -0.11
C SER A 179 -21.64 -5.01 -0.57
N ASP A 180 -21.30 -3.80 -0.11
CA ASP A 180 -22.10 -2.58 -0.34
C ASP A 180 -21.55 -1.70 -1.48
N TRP A 181 -20.76 -2.27 -2.36
CA TRP A 181 -20.13 -1.53 -3.47
C TRP A 181 -21.06 -1.26 -4.66
N ARG A 182 -22.35 -1.65 -4.55
CA ARG A 182 -23.39 -1.46 -5.58
C ARG A 182 -23.01 -2.01 -6.96
N GLY A 183 -22.41 -3.19 -6.97
CA GLY A 183 -21.94 -3.86 -8.19
C GLY A 183 -23.01 -4.15 -9.23
N GLU A 184 -24.27 -4.24 -8.81
CA GLU A 184 -25.43 -4.42 -9.71
C GLU A 184 -25.59 -3.25 -10.70
N LEU A 185 -25.07 -2.06 -10.40
CA LEU A 185 -25.09 -0.90 -11.29
C LEU A 185 -23.94 -0.89 -12.31
N LEU A 186 -22.98 -1.79 -12.16
CA LEU A 186 -21.74 -1.83 -12.94
C LEU A 186 -21.57 -3.14 -13.73
N LYS A 187 -22.64 -3.87 -14.02
CA LYS A 187 -22.57 -5.18 -14.68
C LYS A 187 -21.83 -5.15 -16.02
N ASP A 188 -22.00 -4.09 -16.79
CA ASP A 188 -21.43 -3.92 -18.13
C ASP A 188 -20.24 -2.96 -18.14
N ASP A 189 -19.55 -2.79 -17.01
CA ASP A 189 -18.40 -1.90 -16.92
C ASP A 189 -17.22 -2.44 -17.73
N LYS A 190 -16.58 -1.57 -18.52
CA LYS A 190 -15.43 -1.91 -19.42
C LYS A 190 -14.22 -2.49 -18.66
N ARG A 191 -14.15 -2.34 -17.34
CA ARG A 191 -13.07 -2.87 -16.51
C ARG A 191 -13.17 -4.38 -16.31
N TRP A 192 -14.36 -4.97 -16.48
CA TRP A 192 -14.62 -6.39 -16.19
C TRP A 192 -14.21 -7.33 -17.33
N VAL A 193 -12.96 -7.20 -17.79
CA VAL A 193 -12.40 -7.97 -18.94
C VAL A 193 -12.32 -9.46 -18.62
N TYR A 194 -12.16 -9.84 -17.36
CA TYR A 194 -11.99 -11.22 -16.90
C TYR A 194 -13.28 -11.84 -16.32
N GLY A 195 -14.40 -11.15 -16.49
CA GLY A 195 -15.71 -11.56 -15.96
C GLY A 195 -16.29 -10.55 -14.99
N ALA A 196 -17.63 -10.43 -14.99
CA ALA A 196 -18.33 -9.52 -14.08
C ALA A 196 -18.16 -9.96 -12.61
N PRO A 197 -17.65 -9.09 -11.72
CA PRO A 197 -17.52 -9.41 -10.31
C PRO A 197 -18.88 -9.63 -9.65
N PRO A 198 -18.96 -10.49 -8.61
CA PRO A 198 -20.21 -10.70 -7.90
C PRO A 198 -20.66 -9.42 -7.19
N ALA A 199 -21.95 -9.07 -7.30
CA ALA A 199 -22.52 -7.87 -6.68
C ALA A 199 -22.33 -7.84 -5.14
N GLY A 200 -22.28 -9.00 -4.49
CA GLY A 200 -22.09 -9.11 -3.04
C GLY A 200 -20.63 -9.18 -2.57
N ASN A 201 -19.63 -9.00 -3.46
CA ASN A 201 -18.22 -9.02 -3.07
C ASN A 201 -17.35 -8.26 -4.07
N ALA A 202 -16.70 -7.19 -3.62
CA ALA A 202 -15.88 -6.31 -4.45
C ALA A 202 -14.44 -6.80 -4.67
N ASN A 203 -13.98 -7.91 -4.07
CA ASN A 203 -12.57 -8.31 -4.13
C ASN A 203 -12.03 -8.34 -5.58
N PHE A 204 -12.72 -9.02 -6.49
CA PHE A 204 -12.29 -9.10 -7.89
C PHE A 204 -12.72 -7.89 -8.75
N ALA A 205 -13.58 -7.01 -8.25
CA ALA A 205 -13.78 -5.69 -8.83
C ALA A 205 -12.53 -4.82 -8.61
N TRP A 206 -11.97 -4.82 -7.40
CA TRP A 206 -10.70 -4.17 -7.09
C TRP A 206 -9.56 -4.71 -7.94
N VAL A 207 -9.40 -6.04 -8.01
CA VAL A 207 -8.35 -6.66 -8.83
C VAL A 207 -8.43 -6.20 -10.29
N GLN A 208 -9.63 -6.23 -10.89
CA GLN A 208 -9.81 -5.81 -12.28
C GLN A 208 -9.64 -4.30 -12.47
N HIS A 209 -10.03 -3.48 -11.49
CA HIS A 209 -9.75 -2.05 -11.50
C HIS A 209 -8.24 -1.79 -11.50
N PHE A 210 -7.47 -2.50 -10.66
CA PHE A 210 -5.99 -2.38 -10.67
C PHE A 210 -5.41 -2.76 -12.03
N ILE A 211 -5.82 -3.90 -12.60
CA ILE A 211 -5.38 -4.33 -13.93
C ILE A 211 -5.73 -3.28 -14.99
N HIS A 212 -6.92 -2.68 -14.94
CA HIS A 212 -7.34 -1.65 -15.88
C HIS A 212 -6.39 -0.44 -15.86
N HIS A 213 -5.92 -0.05 -14.70
CA HIS A 213 -5.03 1.09 -14.51
C HIS A 213 -3.54 0.78 -14.67
N LEU A 214 -3.14 -0.48 -14.83
CA LEU A 214 -1.73 -0.80 -15.07
C LEU A 214 -1.26 -0.32 -16.46
N ALA A 215 -0.09 0.30 -16.50
CA ALA A 215 0.67 0.54 -17.73
C ALA A 215 1.06 -0.81 -18.39
N PRO A 216 1.45 -0.82 -19.67
CA PRO A 216 1.84 -2.05 -20.38
C PRO A 216 2.96 -2.85 -19.68
N THR A 217 3.84 -2.19 -18.97
CA THR A 217 4.94 -2.80 -18.18
C THR A 217 4.72 -2.69 -16.66
N GLY A 218 3.51 -2.25 -16.26
CA GLY A 218 3.19 -1.94 -14.87
C GLY A 218 3.11 -3.17 -13.97
N LEU A 219 3.33 -2.92 -12.68
CA LEU A 219 3.21 -3.88 -11.60
C LEU A 219 2.15 -3.43 -10.60
N ALA A 220 1.36 -4.38 -10.09
CA ALA A 220 0.49 -4.15 -8.95
C ALA A 220 0.91 -5.05 -7.78
N GLY A 221 0.86 -4.51 -6.57
CA GLY A 221 0.98 -5.26 -5.33
C GLY A 221 -0.13 -4.82 -4.37
N PHE A 222 -0.95 -5.76 -3.92
CA PHE A 222 -2.09 -5.43 -3.07
C PHE A 222 -2.43 -6.54 -2.09
N VAL A 223 -3.18 -6.15 -1.06
CA VAL A 223 -3.60 -7.05 0.02
C VAL A 223 -5.00 -7.55 -0.25
N LEU A 224 -5.24 -8.84 -0.07
CA LEU A 224 -6.58 -9.42 0.02
C LEU A 224 -6.65 -10.41 1.18
N ALA A 225 -7.87 -10.73 1.63
CA ALA A 225 -8.09 -11.84 2.53
C ALA A 225 -7.59 -13.14 1.91
N ASN A 226 -7.04 -14.05 2.72
CA ASN A 226 -6.44 -15.31 2.25
C ASN A 226 -7.43 -16.17 1.42
N GLY A 227 -8.73 -16.05 1.70
CA GLY A 227 -9.79 -16.72 0.93
C GLY A 227 -9.82 -16.36 -0.56
N SER A 228 -9.26 -15.20 -0.96
CA SER A 228 -9.20 -14.77 -2.37
C SER A 228 -8.41 -15.75 -3.26
N MET A 229 -7.47 -16.52 -2.66
CA MET A 229 -6.69 -17.54 -3.38
C MET A 229 -7.50 -18.77 -3.78
N SER A 230 -8.58 -19.09 -3.06
CA SER A 230 -9.30 -20.37 -3.21
C SER A 230 -10.82 -20.27 -3.31
N SER A 231 -11.41 -19.11 -3.02
CA SER A 231 -12.87 -18.90 -3.09
C SER A 231 -13.39 -19.16 -4.52
N ASN A 232 -14.47 -19.95 -4.58
CA ASN A 232 -15.23 -20.18 -5.81
C ASN A 232 -16.66 -19.62 -5.71
N GLN A 233 -16.93 -18.80 -4.67
CA GLN A 233 -18.26 -18.23 -4.45
C GLN A 233 -18.61 -17.26 -5.58
N SER A 234 -19.85 -17.35 -6.05
CA SER A 234 -20.44 -16.37 -6.97
C SER A 234 -19.61 -16.04 -8.24
N GLY A 235 -18.84 -17.01 -8.76
CA GLY A 235 -18.03 -16.83 -9.97
C GLY A 235 -16.62 -16.27 -9.77
N GLU A 236 -16.19 -16.01 -8.54
CA GLU A 236 -14.82 -15.52 -8.28
C GLU A 236 -13.73 -16.48 -8.79
N GLY A 237 -14.00 -17.79 -8.76
CA GLY A 237 -13.08 -18.81 -9.28
C GLY A 237 -12.82 -18.66 -10.77
N GLU A 238 -13.83 -18.37 -11.57
CA GLU A 238 -13.69 -18.17 -13.03
C GLU A 238 -12.92 -16.88 -13.36
N ILE A 239 -13.19 -15.80 -12.62
CA ILE A 239 -12.44 -14.55 -12.79
C ILE A 239 -10.96 -14.77 -12.45
N ARG A 240 -10.68 -15.45 -11.33
CA ARG A 240 -9.30 -15.77 -10.93
C ARG A 240 -8.61 -16.63 -11.99
N LYS A 241 -9.30 -17.67 -12.49
CA LYS A 241 -8.80 -18.52 -13.57
C LYS A 241 -8.44 -17.70 -14.82
N ALA A 242 -9.35 -16.83 -15.27
CA ALA A 242 -9.10 -15.97 -16.43
C ALA A 242 -7.91 -15.04 -16.25
N ILE A 243 -7.69 -14.50 -15.05
CA ILE A 243 -6.52 -13.66 -14.71
C ILE A 243 -5.22 -14.48 -14.74
N ILE A 244 -5.25 -15.74 -14.25
CA ILE A 244 -4.10 -16.66 -14.29
C ILE A 244 -3.79 -17.06 -15.75
N GLU A 245 -4.81 -17.42 -16.52
CA GLU A 245 -4.67 -17.82 -17.94
C GLU A 245 -4.17 -16.64 -18.81
N ALA A 246 -4.50 -15.39 -18.42
CA ALA A 246 -3.93 -14.20 -19.03
C ALA A 246 -2.46 -13.92 -18.61
N ASP A 247 -1.86 -14.80 -17.83
CA ASP A 247 -0.48 -14.73 -17.33
C ASP A 247 -0.14 -13.44 -16.55
N LEU A 248 -1.12 -12.90 -15.82
CA LEU A 248 -0.94 -11.65 -15.06
C LEU A 248 -0.40 -11.87 -13.64
N VAL A 249 -0.63 -13.04 -13.03
CA VAL A 249 -0.19 -13.32 -11.66
C VAL A 249 1.32 -13.59 -11.63
N ASP A 250 2.08 -12.67 -11.06
CA ASP A 250 3.54 -12.75 -10.97
C ASP A 250 3.98 -13.47 -9.68
N CYS A 251 3.44 -13.05 -8.52
CA CYS A 251 3.77 -13.67 -7.23
C CYS A 251 2.57 -13.62 -6.28
N MET A 252 2.51 -14.60 -5.39
CA MET A 252 1.55 -14.64 -4.28
C MET A 252 2.27 -14.93 -2.97
N VAL A 253 2.00 -14.12 -1.93
CA VAL A 253 2.60 -14.29 -0.61
C VAL A 253 1.50 -14.54 0.41
N ALA A 254 1.48 -15.71 1.03
CA ALA A 254 0.61 -16.01 2.16
C ALA A 254 1.24 -15.48 3.45
N LEU A 255 0.61 -14.48 4.08
CA LEU A 255 1.06 -13.88 5.34
C LEU A 255 0.40 -14.52 6.56
N PRO A 256 1.03 -14.43 7.75
CA PRO A 256 0.40 -14.90 8.98
C PRO A 256 -0.85 -14.09 9.34
N GLY A 257 -1.71 -14.66 10.18
CA GLY A 257 -2.77 -13.90 10.82
C GLY A 257 -2.24 -12.92 11.88
N GLN A 258 -3.13 -12.11 12.42
CA GLN A 258 -2.84 -11.16 13.53
C GLN A 258 -1.90 -10.01 13.16
N LEU A 259 -1.67 -9.74 11.87
CA LEU A 259 -0.89 -8.58 11.43
C LEU A 259 -1.69 -7.27 11.49
N PHE A 260 -3.01 -7.35 11.30
CA PHE A 260 -3.91 -6.20 11.28
C PHE A 260 -4.55 -5.96 12.64
N TYR A 261 -4.65 -4.70 13.07
CA TYR A 261 -5.30 -4.33 14.33
C TYR A 261 -6.82 -4.53 14.29
N SER A 262 -7.43 -4.40 13.11
CA SER A 262 -8.88 -4.51 12.89
C SER A 262 -9.37 -5.93 12.70
N THR A 263 -8.50 -6.87 12.32
CA THR A 263 -8.84 -8.25 12.05
C THR A 263 -7.68 -9.20 12.33
N GLN A 264 -8.00 -10.40 12.80
CA GLN A 264 -7.01 -11.46 13.05
C GLN A 264 -6.88 -12.44 11.86
N ILE A 265 -7.67 -12.24 10.80
CA ILE A 265 -7.62 -13.15 9.64
C ILE A 265 -6.27 -13.08 8.93
N PRO A 266 -5.77 -14.22 8.43
CA PRO A 266 -4.60 -14.22 7.56
C PRO A 266 -4.92 -13.53 6.24
N VAL A 267 -3.95 -12.83 5.69
CA VAL A 267 -4.05 -12.14 4.41
C VAL A 267 -3.05 -12.69 3.42
N CYS A 268 -3.28 -12.45 2.15
CA CYS A 268 -2.32 -12.72 1.10
C CYS A 268 -2.00 -11.44 0.32
N LEU A 269 -0.77 -11.35 -0.15
CA LEU A 269 -0.36 -10.33 -1.08
C LEU A 269 -0.42 -10.91 -2.48
N TRP A 270 -1.05 -10.18 -3.37
CA TRP A 270 -1.07 -10.46 -4.80
C TRP A 270 -0.13 -9.52 -5.51
N PHE A 271 0.71 -10.08 -6.37
CA PHE A 271 1.53 -9.30 -7.28
C PHE A 271 1.14 -9.64 -8.71
N LEU A 272 0.70 -8.63 -9.46
CA LEU A 272 0.36 -8.76 -10.86
C LEU A 272 1.34 -7.98 -11.71
N ARG A 273 1.65 -8.51 -12.89
CA ARG A 273 2.52 -7.88 -13.87
C ARG A 273 1.95 -8.04 -15.27
N ARG A 274 1.87 -6.93 -16.03
CA ARG A 274 1.35 -6.98 -17.39
C ARG A 274 2.29 -7.62 -18.39
N ASP A 275 3.58 -7.47 -18.20
CA ASP A 275 4.59 -8.06 -19.08
C ASP A 275 5.67 -8.77 -18.25
N LYS A 276 5.67 -10.10 -18.31
CA LYS A 276 6.64 -10.98 -17.64
C LYS A 276 7.87 -11.29 -18.48
N ARG A 277 7.88 -10.86 -19.76
CA ARG A 277 9.14 -10.84 -20.52
C ARG A 277 10.09 -9.91 -19.80
N HIS A 278 11.34 -10.18 -19.90
CA HIS A 278 12.33 -9.42 -19.17
C HIS A 278 12.32 -7.94 -19.58
N LEU A 279 11.73 -7.14 -18.71
CA LEU A 279 11.95 -5.70 -18.67
C LEU A 279 12.35 -5.36 -17.24
N PRO A 280 13.39 -4.54 -17.03
CA PRO A 280 13.67 -4.02 -15.70
C PRO A 280 12.41 -3.34 -15.15
N SER A 281 12.25 -3.32 -13.82
CA SER A 281 11.17 -2.56 -13.20
C SER A 281 11.17 -1.14 -13.73
N PRO A 282 9.98 -0.52 -13.96
CA PRO A 282 9.90 0.86 -14.40
C PRO A 282 10.74 1.75 -13.48
N GLY A 283 11.77 2.39 -14.01
CA GLY A 283 12.71 3.22 -13.23
C GLY A 283 13.85 2.49 -12.51
N GLY A 284 13.96 1.17 -12.59
CA GLY A 284 15.08 0.42 -11.98
C GLY A 284 16.43 0.78 -12.58
N ARG A 285 17.42 1.13 -11.75
CA ARG A 285 18.82 1.25 -12.14
C ARG A 285 19.40 -0.16 -12.31
N GLY A 286 19.34 -0.74 -13.49
CA GLY A 286 19.98 -2.03 -13.63
C GLY A 286 19.84 -2.72 -14.98
N VAL A 287 20.71 -2.32 -15.89
CA VAL A 287 21.09 -3.20 -17.01
C VAL A 287 22.24 -4.06 -16.49
N GLY A 288 22.06 -5.37 -16.33
CA GLY A 288 23.15 -6.25 -15.99
C GLY A 288 22.86 -7.49 -15.11
N GLY A 289 21.58 -7.85 -14.91
CA GLY A 289 21.21 -9.18 -14.43
C GLY A 289 20.91 -10.10 -15.61
N GLU A 290 21.01 -11.41 -15.42
CA GLU A 290 20.63 -12.39 -16.43
C GLU A 290 19.12 -12.31 -16.66
N VAL A 291 18.74 -12.00 -17.89
CA VAL A 291 17.35 -11.75 -18.33
C VAL A 291 16.58 -13.05 -18.32
N ARG A 292 15.67 -13.25 -17.36
CA ARG A 292 14.81 -14.43 -17.31
C ARG A 292 13.40 -14.11 -17.81
N ASP A 293 12.94 -14.79 -18.87
CA ASP A 293 11.54 -14.78 -19.28
C ASP A 293 10.72 -15.63 -18.31
N ARG A 294 9.76 -15.03 -17.62
CA ARG A 294 8.93 -15.68 -16.59
C ARG A 294 7.48 -15.91 -17.04
N ARG A 295 7.21 -15.82 -18.33
CA ARG A 295 5.88 -16.11 -18.86
C ARG A 295 5.45 -17.54 -18.50
N GLY A 296 4.21 -17.69 -18.06
CA GLY A 296 3.66 -18.96 -17.59
C GLY A 296 4.12 -19.36 -16.18
N GLU A 297 4.98 -18.58 -15.52
CA GLU A 297 5.45 -18.86 -14.17
C GLU A 297 4.75 -17.95 -13.13
N THR A 298 4.53 -18.49 -11.94
CA THR A 298 4.04 -17.75 -10.76
C THR A 298 4.80 -18.20 -9.54
N LEU A 299 5.39 -17.26 -8.79
CA LEU A 299 6.05 -17.54 -7.53
C LEU A 299 5.02 -17.61 -6.39
N PHE A 300 5.11 -18.64 -5.55
CA PHE A 300 4.37 -18.73 -4.30
C PHE A 300 5.31 -18.65 -3.11
N ILE A 301 5.04 -17.73 -2.16
CA ILE A 301 5.80 -17.59 -0.92
C ILE A 301 4.89 -17.89 0.27
N ASP A 302 5.23 -18.91 1.05
CA ASP A 302 4.56 -19.24 2.31
C ASP A 302 5.25 -18.56 3.49
N ALA A 303 4.82 -17.36 3.81
CA ALA A 303 5.30 -16.59 4.94
C ALA A 303 4.45 -16.75 6.22
N ARG A 304 3.48 -17.69 6.25
CA ARG A 304 2.55 -17.86 7.38
C ARG A 304 3.22 -18.18 8.71
N LYS A 305 4.43 -18.69 8.71
CA LYS A 305 5.21 -19.00 9.90
C LYS A 305 6.15 -17.89 10.35
N LEU A 306 6.22 -16.78 9.61
CA LEU A 306 7.08 -15.64 9.92
C LEU A 306 6.43 -14.71 10.95
N GLY A 307 7.23 -13.79 11.47
CA GLY A 307 6.85 -12.82 12.48
C GLY A 307 6.72 -13.39 13.88
N THR A 308 6.75 -12.50 14.86
CA THR A 308 6.65 -12.79 16.29
C THR A 308 5.44 -12.13 16.89
N LEU A 309 4.82 -12.76 17.92
CA LEU A 309 3.75 -12.14 18.69
C LEU A 309 4.36 -11.06 19.58
N VAL A 310 3.87 -9.83 19.41
CA VAL A 310 4.24 -8.69 20.28
C VAL A 310 3.28 -8.54 21.45
N ASP A 311 2.05 -9.06 21.30
CA ASP A 311 1.08 -9.24 22.37
C ASP A 311 0.17 -10.46 22.08
N ARG A 312 -0.91 -10.64 22.86
CA ARG A 312 -1.82 -11.79 22.70
C ARG A 312 -2.56 -11.85 21.39
N THR A 313 -2.71 -10.74 20.70
CA THR A 313 -3.58 -10.57 19.53
C THR A 313 -2.86 -10.00 18.31
N HIS A 314 -1.64 -9.51 18.48
CA HIS A 314 -0.91 -8.82 17.44
C HIS A 314 0.45 -9.47 17.17
N ARG A 315 0.76 -9.62 15.88
CA ARG A 315 2.01 -10.16 15.34
C ARG A 315 2.71 -9.10 14.50
N GLU A 316 4.02 -9.07 14.57
CA GLU A 316 4.83 -8.21 13.69
C GLU A 316 5.87 -9.02 12.91
N LEU A 317 6.09 -8.62 11.66
CA LEU A 317 7.19 -9.10 10.84
C LEU A 317 8.47 -8.34 11.22
N SER A 318 9.56 -9.06 11.41
CA SER A 318 10.88 -8.46 11.62
C SER A 318 11.48 -7.94 10.31
N ASP A 319 12.55 -7.12 10.39
CA ASP A 319 13.29 -6.70 9.20
C ASP A 319 13.93 -7.89 8.47
N ALA A 320 14.33 -8.94 9.20
CA ALA A 320 14.81 -10.19 8.61
C ALA A 320 13.72 -10.94 7.83
N ASP A 321 12.47 -10.95 8.34
CA ASP A 321 11.33 -11.54 7.63
C ASP A 321 11.04 -10.78 6.33
N LEU A 322 11.06 -9.45 6.38
CA LEU A 322 10.87 -8.60 5.21
C LEU A 322 11.95 -8.87 4.15
N ALA A 323 13.22 -8.86 4.57
CA ALA A 323 14.35 -9.12 3.69
C ALA A 323 14.29 -10.53 3.06
N ARG A 324 13.83 -11.53 3.82
CA ARG A 324 13.64 -12.89 3.32
C ARG A 324 12.57 -12.97 2.24
N ILE A 325 11.41 -12.34 2.46
CA ILE A 325 10.30 -12.33 1.49
C ILE A 325 10.71 -11.57 0.22
N ALA A 326 11.17 -10.33 0.39
CA ALA A 326 11.56 -9.48 -0.75
C ALA A 326 12.76 -10.06 -1.50
N GLY A 327 13.76 -10.61 -0.78
CA GLY A 327 14.95 -11.23 -1.37
C GLY A 327 14.61 -12.44 -2.24
N ALA A 328 13.70 -13.31 -1.81
CA ALA A 328 13.23 -14.44 -2.62
C ALA A 328 12.57 -13.97 -3.92
N TYR A 329 11.72 -12.96 -3.84
CA TYR A 329 11.04 -12.39 -5.02
C TYR A 329 12.02 -11.72 -5.99
N HIS A 330 12.95 -10.91 -5.50
CA HIS A 330 13.94 -10.24 -6.34
C HIS A 330 14.93 -11.24 -6.98
N ALA A 331 15.34 -12.27 -6.24
CA ALA A 331 16.18 -13.34 -6.79
C ALA A 331 15.44 -14.10 -7.90
N TRP A 332 14.16 -14.46 -7.67
CA TRP A 332 13.33 -15.14 -8.68
C TRP A 332 13.12 -14.27 -9.93
N ARG A 333 13.02 -12.97 -9.78
CA ARG A 333 12.93 -12.02 -10.89
C ARG A 333 14.24 -11.85 -11.65
N GLY A 334 15.39 -12.23 -11.07
CA GLY A 334 16.71 -11.93 -11.61
C GLY A 334 17.12 -10.46 -11.48
N ASP A 335 16.62 -9.77 -10.44
CA ASP A 335 16.96 -8.36 -10.22
C ASP A 335 18.43 -8.22 -9.84
N LYS A 336 19.08 -7.16 -10.33
CA LYS A 336 20.50 -6.91 -10.11
C LYS A 336 20.86 -6.89 -8.62
N GLY A 337 21.82 -7.72 -8.23
CA GLY A 337 22.31 -7.80 -6.86
C GLY A 337 21.50 -8.71 -5.93
N ALA A 338 20.42 -9.31 -6.41
CA ALA A 338 19.56 -10.19 -5.60
C ALA A 338 20.10 -11.62 -5.42
N GLY A 339 21.17 -11.99 -6.16
CA GLY A 339 21.69 -13.35 -6.16
C GLY A 339 20.86 -14.32 -7.01
N ALA A 340 21.31 -15.58 -7.07
CA ALA A 340 20.60 -16.62 -7.80
C ALA A 340 19.38 -17.11 -6.99
N TYR A 341 18.27 -17.34 -7.67
CA TYR A 341 17.08 -17.95 -7.06
C TYR A 341 17.26 -19.44 -6.91
N THR A 342 16.85 -19.95 -5.77
CA THR A 342 16.72 -21.38 -5.50
C THR A 342 15.43 -21.62 -4.72
N ASP A 343 14.72 -22.72 -5.06
CA ASP A 343 13.54 -23.13 -4.30
C ASP A 343 13.92 -23.44 -2.84
N VAL A 344 13.12 -22.94 -1.92
CA VAL A 344 13.27 -23.18 -0.48
C VAL A 344 12.08 -24.01 0.01
N PRO A 345 12.24 -25.32 0.26
CA PRO A 345 11.14 -26.19 0.67
C PRO A 345 10.32 -25.62 1.84
N GLY A 346 9.01 -25.52 1.65
CA GLY A 346 8.09 -24.98 2.64
C GLY A 346 8.12 -23.47 2.81
N PHE A 347 8.79 -22.75 1.89
CA PHE A 347 8.78 -21.28 1.86
C PHE A 347 8.52 -20.72 0.44
N CYS A 348 9.26 -21.12 -0.59
CA CYS A 348 9.04 -20.68 -1.98
C CYS A 348 9.54 -21.70 -3.00
#